data_7f0f58ef07a79d20406c3288ed29f65c
#
_entry.id   7f0f58ef07a79d20406c3288ed29f65c
#
_cell.length_a   1.000
_cell.length_b   1.000
_cell.length_c   1.000
_cell.angle_alpha   90.00
_cell.angle_beta   90.00
_cell.angle_gamma   90.00
#
_symmetry.space_group_name_H-M   'P 1'
#
loop_
_entity.id
_entity.type
_entity.pdbx_description
1 polymer ?
#
loop_
_entity_poly.entity_id
_entity_poly.type
_entity_poly.pdbx_seq_one_letter_code
_entity_poly.pdbx_strand_id
1 'polypeptide(L)'
;MNAVFEHLDQAVQRLAVLRDELLADPYAVDRAARLAAVFESEARAWSQVYEISHLRLVWRAALAAEAGARANAALWTRRAAQEQVAVESWAVGRVSVPRPAALTNTSNGR
;
A
#
# COMPACT_ATOMS: atom_id res chain seq x y z
N MET A 1 -27.43 8.42 -18.71
CA MET A 1 -26.32 7.89 -17.90
C MET A 1 -26.27 8.57 -16.54
N ASN A 2 -26.05 7.82 -15.53
CA ASN A 2 -26.01 8.34 -14.18
C ASN A 2 -24.69 9.07 -13.95
N ALA A 3 -24.75 10.34 -13.56
CA ALA A 3 -23.55 11.15 -13.31
C ALA A 3 -22.70 10.58 -12.19
N VAL A 4 -23.33 9.95 -11.20
CA VAL A 4 -22.60 9.31 -10.10
C VAL A 4 -21.76 8.16 -10.62
N PHE A 5 -22.30 7.33 -11.53
CA PHE A 5 -21.54 6.25 -12.12
C PHE A 5 -20.35 6.77 -12.93
N GLU A 6 -20.56 7.83 -13.71
CA GLU A 6 -19.45 8.41 -14.46
C GLU A 6 -18.37 8.94 -13.55
N HIS A 7 -18.76 9.58 -12.47
CA HIS A 7 -17.80 10.11 -11.50
C HIS A 7 -17.00 8.98 -10.85
N LEU A 8 -17.69 7.90 -10.45
CA LEU A 8 -17.03 6.76 -9.84
C LEU A 8 -16.11 6.04 -10.84
N ASP A 9 -16.56 5.91 -12.08
CA ASP A 9 -15.73 5.29 -13.12
C ASP A 9 -14.43 6.06 -13.32
N GLN A 10 -14.54 7.39 -13.40
CA GLN A 10 -13.35 8.23 -13.52
C GLN A 10 -12.44 8.12 -12.31
N ALA A 11 -13.02 8.06 -11.12
CA ALA A 11 -12.23 7.91 -9.91
C ALA A 11 -11.48 6.58 -9.89
N VAL A 12 -12.16 5.49 -10.25
CA VAL A 12 -11.53 4.17 -10.31
C VAL A 12 -10.39 4.17 -11.32
N GLN A 13 -10.61 4.79 -12.50
CA GLN A 13 -9.57 4.84 -13.52
C GLN A 13 -8.35 5.64 -13.06
N ARG A 14 -8.56 6.77 -12.41
CA ARG A 14 -7.45 7.57 -11.89
C ARG A 14 -6.66 6.81 -10.83
N LEU A 15 -7.39 6.11 -9.95
CA LEU A 15 -6.73 5.32 -8.92
C LEU A 15 -5.93 4.17 -9.53
N ALA A 16 -6.45 3.55 -10.59
CA ALA A 16 -5.75 2.47 -11.26
C ALA A 16 -4.44 2.96 -11.88
N VAL A 17 -4.46 4.14 -12.50
CA VAL A 17 -3.25 4.72 -13.08
C VAL A 17 -2.23 5.00 -11.99
N LEU A 18 -2.64 5.61 -10.90
CA LEU A 18 -1.75 5.92 -9.79
C LEU A 18 -1.18 4.64 -9.18
N ARG A 19 -2.02 3.62 -8.99
CA ARG A 19 -1.58 2.33 -8.50
C ARG A 19 -0.50 1.72 -9.40
N ASP A 20 -0.76 1.72 -10.71
CA ASP A 20 0.17 1.11 -11.65
C ASP A 20 1.49 1.86 -11.69
N GLU A 21 1.45 3.19 -11.58
CA GLU A 21 2.68 3.98 -11.52
C GLU A 21 3.50 3.65 -10.28
N LEU A 22 2.84 3.52 -9.13
CA LEU A 22 3.53 3.19 -7.88
C LEU A 22 4.08 1.76 -7.90
N LEU A 23 3.34 0.83 -8.48
CA LEU A 23 3.82 -0.54 -8.59
C LEU A 23 5.01 -0.65 -9.53
N ALA A 24 5.06 0.18 -10.56
CA ALA A 24 6.13 0.17 -11.54
C ALA A 24 7.42 0.83 -11.04
N ASP A 25 7.35 1.64 -9.99
CA ASP A 25 8.52 2.37 -9.49
C ASP A 25 8.90 1.88 -8.09
N PRO A 26 9.83 0.90 -8.00
CA PRO A 26 10.20 0.34 -6.69
C PRO A 26 10.92 1.33 -5.78
N TYR A 27 11.35 2.47 -6.31
CA TYR A 27 12.09 3.47 -5.55
C TYR A 27 11.25 4.69 -5.19
N ALA A 28 9.93 4.63 -5.44
CA ALA A 28 9.05 5.75 -5.10
C ALA A 28 9.06 6.00 -3.60
N VAL A 29 9.08 7.28 -3.22
CA VAL A 29 9.08 7.69 -1.81
C VAL A 29 7.77 7.24 -1.17
N ASP A 30 7.88 6.63 0.02
CA ASP A 30 6.73 6.14 0.79
C ASP A 30 5.82 5.23 -0.02
N ARG A 31 6.42 4.41 -0.88
CA ARG A 31 5.69 3.58 -1.83
C ARG A 31 4.66 2.68 -1.16
N ALA A 32 5.06 1.97 -0.10
CA ALA A 32 4.14 1.03 0.56
C ALA A 32 2.95 1.75 1.18
N ALA A 33 3.19 2.88 1.86
CA ALA A 33 2.12 3.66 2.47
C ALA A 33 1.20 4.27 1.42
N ARG A 34 1.77 4.76 0.32
CA ARG A 34 1.00 5.34 -0.77
C ARG A 34 0.16 4.30 -1.48
N LEU A 35 0.71 3.09 -1.69
CA LEU A 35 -0.05 1.99 -2.27
C LEU A 35 -1.18 1.54 -1.35
N ALA A 36 -0.94 1.48 -0.04
CA ALA A 36 -2.00 1.17 0.91
C ALA A 36 -3.15 2.19 0.79
N ALA A 37 -2.82 3.48 0.70
CA ALA A 37 -3.83 4.52 0.58
C ALA A 37 -4.60 4.41 -0.73
N VAL A 38 -3.92 4.10 -1.83
CA VAL A 38 -4.58 3.94 -3.13
C VAL A 38 -5.54 2.75 -3.10
N PHE A 39 -5.11 1.61 -2.56
CA PHE A 39 -5.98 0.44 -2.47
C PHE A 39 -7.17 0.68 -1.55
N GLU A 40 -6.99 1.43 -0.45
CA GLU A 40 -8.11 1.83 0.40
C GLU A 40 -9.12 2.68 -0.38
N SER A 41 -8.62 3.62 -1.15
CA SER A 41 -9.48 4.49 -1.96
C SER A 41 -10.22 3.68 -3.03
N GLU A 42 -9.55 2.72 -3.65
CA GLU A 42 -10.21 1.82 -4.61
C GLU A 42 -11.32 1.01 -3.93
N ALA A 43 -11.05 0.51 -2.73
CA ALA A 43 -12.06 -0.26 -1.99
C ALA A 43 -13.30 0.58 -1.71
N ARG A 44 -13.10 1.84 -1.31
CA ARG A 44 -14.23 2.74 -1.05
C ARG A 44 -15.01 3.04 -2.33
N ALA A 45 -14.29 3.24 -3.44
CA ALA A 45 -14.96 3.50 -4.71
C ALA A 45 -15.82 2.30 -5.15
N TRP A 46 -15.28 1.09 -5.03
CA TRP A 46 -16.03 -0.11 -5.38
C TRP A 46 -17.21 -0.35 -4.44
N SER A 47 -17.07 0.00 -3.16
CA SER A 47 -18.18 -0.07 -2.22
C SER A 47 -19.32 0.83 -2.66
N GLN A 48 -19.02 2.04 -3.15
CA GLN A 48 -20.03 2.95 -3.66
C GLN A 48 -20.72 2.40 -4.92
N VAL A 49 -19.95 1.78 -5.82
CA VAL A 49 -20.51 1.14 -7.00
C VAL A 49 -21.49 0.04 -6.59
N TYR A 50 -21.11 -0.78 -5.62
CA TYR A 50 -21.96 -1.83 -5.09
C TYR A 50 -23.29 -1.25 -4.56
N GLU A 51 -23.20 -0.15 -3.82
CA GLU A 51 -24.39 0.43 -3.19
C GLU A 51 -25.37 1.02 -4.19
N ILE A 52 -24.89 1.56 -5.30
CA ILE A 52 -25.75 2.23 -6.26
C ILE A 52 -26.15 1.34 -7.43
N SER A 53 -25.59 0.13 -7.55
CA SER A 53 -25.87 -0.74 -8.68
C SER A 53 -27.11 -1.58 -8.43
N HIS A 54 -27.95 -1.70 -9.44
CA HIS A 54 -29.11 -2.59 -9.43
C HIS A 54 -28.90 -3.82 -10.30
N LEU A 55 -27.75 -3.94 -10.96
CA LEU A 55 -27.45 -5.07 -11.81
C LEU A 55 -26.63 -6.09 -11.04
N ARG A 56 -27.15 -7.33 -10.98
CA ARG A 56 -26.52 -8.38 -10.18
C ARG A 56 -25.07 -8.64 -10.59
N LEU A 57 -24.77 -8.63 -11.88
CA LEU A 57 -23.40 -8.86 -12.34
C LEU A 57 -22.46 -7.75 -11.89
N VAL A 58 -22.90 -6.49 -12.01
CA VAL A 58 -22.12 -5.35 -11.55
C VAL A 58 -21.92 -5.42 -10.04
N TRP A 59 -22.97 -5.81 -9.35
CA TRP A 59 -22.96 -5.96 -7.90
C TRP A 59 -21.89 -6.96 -7.46
N ARG A 60 -21.90 -8.14 -8.09
CA ARG A 60 -20.91 -9.18 -7.77
C ARG A 60 -19.49 -8.74 -8.09
N ALA A 61 -19.32 -8.11 -9.27
CA ALA A 61 -18.01 -7.62 -9.67
C ALA A 61 -17.49 -6.56 -8.69
N ALA A 62 -18.36 -5.66 -8.26
CA ALA A 62 -17.98 -4.62 -7.30
C ALA A 62 -17.58 -5.22 -5.96
N LEU A 63 -18.31 -6.21 -5.48
CA LEU A 63 -17.96 -6.89 -4.23
C LEU A 63 -16.61 -7.59 -4.33
N ALA A 64 -16.35 -8.27 -5.44
CA ALA A 64 -15.08 -8.94 -5.64
C ALA A 64 -13.92 -7.93 -5.72
N ALA A 65 -14.14 -6.84 -6.46
CA ALA A 65 -13.13 -5.80 -6.60
C ALA A 65 -12.85 -5.11 -5.26
N GLU A 66 -13.89 -4.85 -4.49
CA GLU A 66 -13.72 -4.27 -3.17
C GLU A 66 -12.92 -5.19 -2.25
N ALA A 67 -13.26 -6.48 -2.23
CA ALA A 67 -12.55 -7.45 -1.39
C ALA A 67 -11.08 -7.55 -1.79
N GLY A 68 -10.80 -7.56 -3.09
CA GLY A 68 -9.43 -7.60 -3.57
C GLY A 68 -8.64 -6.35 -3.19
N ALA A 69 -9.27 -5.18 -3.33
CA ALA A 69 -8.61 -3.93 -2.97
C ALA A 69 -8.33 -3.86 -1.47
N ARG A 70 -9.27 -4.32 -0.64
CA ARG A 70 -9.04 -4.32 0.82
C ARG A 70 -7.92 -5.27 1.22
N ALA A 71 -7.84 -6.43 0.59
CA ALA A 71 -6.76 -7.37 0.86
C ALA A 71 -5.41 -6.78 0.48
N ASN A 72 -5.34 -6.11 -0.66
CA ASN A 72 -4.13 -5.44 -1.11
C ASN A 72 -3.77 -4.26 -0.20
N ALA A 73 -4.77 -3.50 0.25
CA ALA A 73 -4.54 -2.41 1.19
C ALA A 73 -3.93 -2.94 2.49
N ALA A 74 -4.46 -4.05 3.00
CA ALA A 74 -3.94 -4.66 4.23
C ALA A 74 -2.50 -5.13 4.04
N LEU A 75 -2.21 -5.75 2.89
CA LEU A 75 -0.85 -6.20 2.58
C LEU A 75 0.13 -5.02 2.59
N TRP A 76 -0.21 -3.95 1.90
CA TRP A 76 0.68 -2.79 1.79
C TRP A 76 0.77 -2.00 3.08
N THR A 77 -0.29 -1.98 3.88
CA THR A 77 -0.24 -1.38 5.21
C THR A 77 0.75 -2.12 6.11
N ARG A 78 0.73 -3.47 6.08
CA ARG A 78 1.71 -4.26 6.82
C ARG A 78 3.12 -4.00 6.31
N ARG A 79 3.27 -3.86 5.00
CA ARG A 79 4.57 -3.59 4.39
C ARG A 79 5.12 -2.25 4.85
N ALA A 80 4.26 -1.22 4.87
CA ALA A 80 4.65 0.11 5.34
C ALA A 80 5.09 0.07 6.80
N ALA A 81 4.36 -0.67 7.65
CA ALA A 81 4.71 -0.81 9.05
C ALA A 81 6.06 -1.52 9.22
N GLN A 82 6.30 -2.57 8.43
CA GLN A 82 7.57 -3.29 8.47
C GLN A 82 8.73 -2.41 8.05
N GLU A 83 8.54 -1.60 7.03
CA GLU A 83 9.58 -0.67 6.56
C GLU A 83 9.88 0.38 7.62
N GLN A 84 8.84 0.87 8.29
CA GLN A 84 9.02 1.85 9.37
C GLN A 84 9.81 1.25 10.53
N VAL A 85 9.46 0.04 10.94
CA VAL A 85 10.17 -0.66 11.99
C VAL A 85 11.64 -0.89 11.62
N ALA A 86 11.89 -1.29 10.37
CA ALA A 86 13.25 -1.51 9.89
C ALA A 86 14.08 -0.22 9.93
N VAL A 87 13.49 0.89 9.51
CA VAL A 87 14.17 2.18 9.53
C VAL A 87 14.48 2.58 10.99
N GLU A 88 13.53 2.42 11.89
CA GLU A 88 13.74 2.76 13.29
C GLU A 88 14.78 1.88 13.93
N SER A 89 14.75 0.58 13.66
CA SER A 89 15.75 -0.34 14.18
C SER A 89 17.15 -0.01 13.68
N TRP A 90 17.25 0.31 12.40
CA TRP A 90 18.53 0.68 11.82
C TRP A 90 19.08 1.95 12.45
N ALA A 91 18.23 2.95 12.65
CA ALA A 91 18.62 4.21 13.25
C ALA A 91 19.10 4.00 14.68
N VAL A 92 18.38 3.21 15.48
CA VAL A 92 18.78 2.89 16.83
C VAL A 92 20.11 2.14 16.84
N GLY A 93 20.27 1.18 15.95
CA GLY A 93 21.53 0.45 15.86
C GLY A 93 22.70 1.34 15.55
N ARG A 94 22.52 2.33 14.67
CA ARG A 94 23.60 3.26 14.34
C ARG A 94 24.01 4.11 15.52
N VAL A 95 23.04 4.47 16.35
CA VAL A 95 23.31 5.37 17.48
C VAL A 95 23.90 4.60 18.67
N SER A 96 23.40 3.40 18.91
CA SER A 96 23.76 2.69 20.13
C SER A 96 24.89 1.69 19.97
N VAL A 97 25.24 1.28 18.77
CA VAL A 97 26.31 0.32 18.60
C VAL A 97 27.64 1.00 18.83
N PRO A 98 28.41 0.54 19.77
CA PRO A 98 29.71 1.05 19.90
C PRO A 98 30.48 0.52 18.77
N ARG A 99 31.03 0.67 18.42
CA ARG A 99 31.58 0.06 17.40
C ARG A 99 32.14 -0.96 17.49
N PRO A 100 32.03 -1.43 17.10
CA PRO A 100 32.37 -2.60 17.16
C PRO A 100 33.45 -2.92 17.52
N ALA A 101 33.63 -2.35 17.99
CA ALA A 101 34.60 -2.73 18.38
C ALA A 101 34.69 -3.91 18.54
N ALA A 102 34.18 -3.98 18.93
CA ALA A 102 34.28 -5.17 19.21
C ALA A 102 34.42 -5.96 18.17
N LEU A 103 34.34 -5.57 17.47
CA LEU A 103 34.49 -6.34 16.51
C LEU A 103 35.69 -6.48 16.24
N THR A 104 36.29 -6.01 16.86
CA THR A 104 37.24 -6.24 16.71
C THR A 104 37.86 -6.97 17.26
N ASN A 105 37.57 -6.84 17.58
CA ASN A 105 38.25 -7.39 17.77
C ASN A 105 38.63 -8.21 17.85
N THR A 106 38.49 -8.32 17.89
CA THR A 106 38.94 -8.86 17.88
C THR A 106 39.51 -9.32 17.72
N SER A 107 39.39 -9.11 17.65
CA SER A 107 40.19 -9.34 17.41
C SER A 107 40.81 -9.68 17.38
N ASN A 108 40.76 -9.54 17.39
CA ASN A 108 41.62 -9.75 17.26
C ASN A 108 42.37 -10.14 17.35
N GLY A 109 42.41 -10.25 17.62
CA GLY A 109 43.19 -10.36 17.58
C GLY A 109 43.84 -10.97 17.61
N ARG A 110 43.92 -11.02 17.50
CA ARG A 110 44.51 -11.37 17.26
C ARG A 110 44.87 -11.58 16.88
#